data_1ae45b6de357de45877d002ed421a56d
#
_entry.id   1ae45b6de357de45877d002ed421a56d
#
_cell.length_a   1.000
_cell.length_b   1.000
_cell.length_c   1.000
_cell.angle_alpha   90.00
_cell.angle_beta   90.00
_cell.angle_gamma   90.00
#
_symmetry.space_group_name_H-M   'P 1'
#
loop_
_entity.id
_entity.type
_entity.pdbx_description
1 polymer ?
#
loop_
_entity_poly.entity_id
_entity_poly.type
_entity_poly.pdbx_seq_one_letter_code
_entity_poly.pdbx_strand_id
1 'polypeptide(L)'
;MNEINIGKNITKFRRSKGITQDELASYIGVSKSSVSKWENSITYPDIMLLPQLATLFNISLDELMGYEPQLIKEDIQKIYFELAQEFAQNDSNEVLKKCEEYIKKYYSCFEFLKQMVVIYLNHYILFENKDEILNRARELCIRIREESDNPQLIKEAISLESLSLIMANKPSEVLEILGEDVKVFSQDAELISMSFQLLGNINKASEITQICMYQHLIGMVGNIAQQIMLNINNLDVVEECFKRGLGICELFKLDEIHPNVAVNLYLATAQAYATHKQNEKALELIQKYTDVCIKHIYNFELRGDKFFDKIDKWLEELDLGVNAGLSFIALVALCLGVNAPRSQKLIKQSATSAIKDNPAFVELKDEYKFKSCILALESN
;
A
#
# COMPACT_ATOMS: atom_id res chain seq x y z
N MET A 1 24.33 -2.70 -6.19
CA MET A 1 25.14 -2.60 -4.95
C MET A 1 25.60 -1.18 -4.84
N ASN A 2 25.27 -0.44 -3.78
CA ASN A 2 25.92 0.86 -3.57
C ASN A 2 27.39 0.57 -3.46
N GLU A 3 28.19 1.12 -4.36
CA GLU A 3 29.65 1.11 -4.22
C GLU A 3 29.95 1.75 -2.87
N ILE A 4 30.69 1.05 -2.04
CA ILE A 4 31.17 1.59 -0.77
C ILE A 4 32.01 2.83 -1.12
N ASN A 5 31.45 4.02 -0.86
CA ASN A 5 32.05 5.29 -1.25
C ASN A 5 33.05 5.84 -0.22
N ILE A 6 33.72 4.94 0.50
CA ILE A 6 34.69 5.29 1.56
C ILE A 6 35.67 6.35 1.09
N GLY A 7 36.25 6.22 -0.10
CA GLY A 7 37.24 7.16 -0.59
C GLY A 7 36.73 8.58 -0.75
N LYS A 8 35.52 8.73 -1.30
CA LYS A 8 34.86 10.05 -1.42
C LYS A 8 34.55 10.63 -0.03
N ASN A 9 34.08 9.79 0.90
CA ASN A 9 33.73 10.22 2.25
C ASN A 9 34.98 10.61 3.04
N ILE A 10 36.08 9.84 2.97
CA ILE A 10 37.36 10.24 3.55
C ILE A 10 37.78 11.61 3.03
N THR A 11 37.71 11.81 1.71
CA THR A 11 38.05 13.10 1.10
C THR A 11 37.16 14.23 1.63
N LYS A 12 35.85 14.01 1.69
CA LYS A 12 34.86 14.97 2.17
C LYS A 12 35.13 15.37 3.62
N PHE A 13 35.26 14.39 4.51
CA PHE A 13 35.43 14.65 5.94
C PHE A 13 36.82 15.20 6.27
N ARG A 14 37.88 14.73 5.60
CA ARG A 14 39.21 15.32 5.74
C ARG A 14 39.22 16.80 5.37
N ARG A 15 38.64 17.17 4.23
CA ARG A 15 38.57 18.55 3.77
C ARG A 15 37.72 19.42 4.68
N SER A 16 36.59 18.91 5.20
CA SER A 16 35.76 19.64 6.17
C SER A 16 36.47 19.95 7.47
N LYS A 17 37.43 19.10 7.87
CA LYS A 17 38.33 19.34 9.03
C LYS A 17 39.54 20.20 8.69
N GLY A 18 39.75 20.58 7.44
CA GLY A 18 40.87 21.41 6.99
C GLY A 18 42.24 20.73 7.05
N ILE A 19 42.29 19.39 7.20
CA ILE A 19 43.55 18.64 7.31
C ILE A 19 44.03 18.14 5.94
N THR A 20 45.35 18.06 5.77
CA THR A 20 46.02 17.51 4.55
C THR A 20 46.03 15.98 4.56
N GLN A 21 46.34 15.36 3.42
CA GLN A 21 46.56 13.91 3.35
C GLN A 21 47.73 13.44 4.22
N ASP A 22 48.76 14.26 4.38
CA ASP A 22 49.92 13.96 5.23
C ASP A 22 49.54 13.96 6.71
N GLU A 23 48.75 14.92 7.16
CA GLU A 23 48.28 15.00 8.54
C GLU A 23 47.32 13.84 8.86
N LEU A 24 46.41 13.47 7.95
CA LEU A 24 45.57 12.30 8.10
C LEU A 24 46.40 11.01 8.19
N ALA A 25 47.38 10.85 7.29
CA ALA A 25 48.27 9.70 7.26
C ALA A 25 49.07 9.57 8.57
N SER A 26 49.61 10.66 9.06
CA SER A 26 50.36 10.73 10.33
C SER A 26 49.46 10.34 11.52
N TYR A 27 48.18 10.82 11.55
CA TYR A 27 47.25 10.52 12.63
C TYR A 27 46.87 9.04 12.69
N ILE A 28 46.60 8.44 11.52
CA ILE A 28 46.19 7.04 11.39
C ILE A 28 47.39 6.06 11.45
N GLY A 29 48.61 6.55 11.29
CA GLY A 29 49.85 5.70 11.30
C GLY A 29 50.10 4.99 9.97
N VAL A 30 49.75 5.61 8.84
CA VAL A 30 49.92 5.07 7.49
C VAL A 30 50.76 6.03 6.59
N SER A 31 51.07 5.61 5.40
CA SER A 31 51.74 6.51 4.43
C SER A 31 50.74 7.46 3.77
N LYS A 32 51.21 8.67 3.37
CA LYS A 32 50.43 9.60 2.52
C LYS A 32 49.91 8.90 1.26
N SER A 33 50.73 8.03 0.66
CA SER A 33 50.37 7.32 -0.56
C SER A 33 49.17 6.36 -0.34
N SER A 34 49.05 5.80 0.87
CA SER A 34 47.90 4.98 1.25
C SER A 34 46.61 5.82 1.29
N VAL A 35 46.65 6.96 1.96
CA VAL A 35 45.51 7.92 2.01
C VAL A 35 45.12 8.37 0.61
N SER A 36 46.08 8.71 -0.23
CA SER A 36 45.84 9.10 -1.63
C SER A 36 45.14 7.98 -2.42
N LYS A 37 45.55 6.72 -2.25
CA LYS A 37 44.93 5.57 -2.90
C LYS A 37 43.48 5.36 -2.43
N TRP A 38 43.22 5.54 -1.12
CA TRP A 38 41.88 5.45 -0.58
C TRP A 38 40.97 6.53 -1.16
N GLU A 39 41.40 7.79 -1.14
CA GLU A 39 40.66 8.93 -1.67
C GLU A 39 40.36 8.83 -3.18
N ASN A 40 41.23 8.17 -3.94
CA ASN A 40 41.02 7.90 -5.34
C ASN A 40 40.31 6.56 -5.62
N SER A 41 39.83 5.86 -4.58
CA SER A 41 39.15 4.57 -4.68
C SER A 41 39.99 3.46 -5.36
N ILE A 42 41.33 3.56 -5.31
CA ILE A 42 42.25 2.54 -5.84
C ILE A 42 42.37 1.36 -4.88
N THR A 43 42.36 1.66 -3.56
CA THR A 43 42.36 0.67 -2.48
C THR A 43 41.43 1.14 -1.37
N TYR A 44 41.07 0.23 -0.46
CA TYR A 44 40.32 0.55 0.74
C TYR A 44 41.24 0.60 1.95
N PRO A 45 40.89 1.37 3.01
CA PRO A 45 41.52 1.24 4.34
C PRO A 45 41.35 -0.18 4.89
N ASP A 46 42.33 -0.62 5.67
CA ASP A 46 42.16 -1.83 6.48
C ASP A 46 40.99 -1.66 7.43
N ILE A 47 40.22 -2.73 7.66
CA ILE A 47 39.03 -2.71 8.52
C ILE A 47 39.33 -2.21 9.93
N MET A 48 40.54 -2.47 10.43
CA MET A 48 40.99 -2.03 11.76
C MET A 48 41.22 -0.52 11.84
N LEU A 49 41.35 0.16 10.72
CA LEU A 49 41.54 1.62 10.64
C LEU A 49 40.20 2.38 10.55
N LEU A 50 39.11 1.69 10.17
CA LEU A 50 37.80 2.33 10.02
C LEU A 50 37.30 2.99 11.32
N PRO A 51 37.38 2.35 12.50
CA PRO A 51 36.99 3.00 13.75
C PRO A 51 37.84 4.23 14.07
N GLN A 52 39.14 4.23 13.75
CA GLN A 52 40.02 5.37 14.00
C GLN A 52 39.66 6.55 13.07
N LEU A 53 39.37 6.28 11.80
CA LEU A 53 38.89 7.27 10.84
C LEU A 53 37.54 7.86 11.26
N ALA A 54 36.60 7.03 11.66
CA ALA A 54 35.28 7.46 12.14
C ALA A 54 35.42 8.35 13.39
N THR A 55 36.27 7.94 14.36
CA THR A 55 36.57 8.71 15.57
C THR A 55 37.23 10.06 15.21
N LEU A 56 38.23 10.06 14.35
CA LEU A 56 38.89 11.31 13.92
C LEU A 56 37.91 12.27 13.28
N PHE A 57 37.02 11.77 12.42
CA PHE A 57 36.03 12.61 11.75
C PHE A 57 34.82 12.95 12.61
N ASN A 58 34.63 12.27 13.75
CA ASN A 58 33.49 12.38 14.64
C ASN A 58 32.17 12.01 13.94
N ILE A 59 32.19 10.85 13.27
CA ILE A 59 31.06 10.27 12.50
C ILE A 59 30.90 8.79 12.85
N SER A 60 29.78 8.18 12.44
CA SER A 60 29.59 6.73 12.52
C SER A 60 30.38 5.98 11.44
N LEU A 61 30.55 4.66 11.63
CA LEU A 61 31.11 3.79 10.57
C LEU A 61 30.22 3.77 9.33
N ASP A 62 28.93 3.76 9.52
CA ASP A 62 27.96 3.77 8.43
C ASP A 62 28.11 5.04 7.57
N GLU A 63 28.22 6.19 8.23
CA GLU A 63 28.46 7.47 7.57
C GLU A 63 29.81 7.51 6.85
N LEU A 64 30.85 6.94 7.44
CA LEU A 64 32.15 6.80 6.81
C LEU A 64 32.10 5.92 5.57
N MET A 65 31.37 4.81 5.64
CA MET A 65 31.18 3.88 4.51
C MET A 65 30.19 4.40 3.47
N GLY A 66 29.39 5.41 3.80
CA GLY A 66 28.27 5.85 2.99
C GLY A 66 27.18 4.78 2.89
N TYR A 67 27.00 4.02 3.97
CA TYR A 67 25.99 3.01 4.08
C TYR A 67 24.74 3.60 4.74
N GLU A 68 23.69 3.70 3.95
CA GLU A 68 22.38 4.18 4.38
C GLU A 68 21.38 3.02 4.26
N PRO A 69 21.26 2.16 5.30
CA PRO A 69 20.37 1.00 5.25
C PRO A 69 18.89 1.36 5.39
N GLN A 70 18.60 2.57 5.84
CA GLN A 70 17.25 3.08 6.06
C GLN A 70 16.89 4.12 4.99
N LEU A 71 15.65 4.09 4.54
CA LEU A 71 15.08 5.08 3.64
C LEU A 71 14.08 5.96 4.40
N ILE A 72 14.05 7.23 4.05
CA ILE A 72 12.96 8.11 4.48
C ILE A 72 11.68 7.84 3.69
N LYS A 73 10.54 8.24 4.21
CA LYS A 73 9.23 7.97 3.62
C LYS A 73 9.12 8.43 2.17
N GLU A 74 9.64 9.60 1.86
CA GLU A 74 9.61 10.20 0.53
C GLU A 74 10.39 9.36 -0.50
N ASP A 75 11.53 8.80 -0.11
CA ASP A 75 12.33 7.93 -0.99
C ASP A 75 11.63 6.58 -1.21
N ILE A 76 11.01 6.03 -0.17
CA ILE A 76 10.20 4.81 -0.27
C ILE A 76 9.04 5.01 -1.25
N GLN A 77 8.31 6.12 -1.12
CA GLN A 77 7.20 6.46 -2.02
C GLN A 77 7.69 6.64 -3.46
N LYS A 78 8.81 7.33 -3.65
CA LYS A 78 9.40 7.54 -4.97
C LYS A 78 9.76 6.21 -5.65
N ILE A 79 10.46 5.32 -4.94
CA ILE A 79 10.82 3.98 -5.48
C ILE A 79 9.55 3.19 -5.80
N TYR A 80 8.54 3.25 -4.93
CA TYR A 80 7.25 2.59 -5.16
C TYR A 80 6.61 3.05 -6.47
N PHE A 81 6.48 4.36 -6.69
CA PHE A 81 5.86 4.90 -7.90
C PHE A 81 6.65 4.59 -9.16
N GLU A 82 7.98 4.66 -9.11
CA GLU A 82 8.84 4.28 -10.23
C GLU A 82 8.58 2.82 -10.63
N LEU A 83 8.59 1.88 -9.66
CA LEU A 83 8.34 0.46 -9.92
C LEU A 83 6.92 0.19 -10.39
N ALA A 84 5.91 0.83 -9.80
CA ALA A 84 4.52 0.69 -10.22
C ALA A 84 4.28 1.18 -11.66
N GLN A 85 4.97 2.23 -12.09
CA GLN A 85 4.96 2.70 -13.47
C GLN A 85 5.68 1.72 -14.41
N GLU A 86 6.80 1.16 -13.98
CA GLU A 86 7.53 0.18 -14.77
C GLU A 86 6.71 -1.10 -15.02
N PHE A 87 5.95 -1.58 -14.04
CA PHE A 87 5.00 -2.70 -14.23
C PHE A 87 3.93 -2.42 -15.30
N ALA A 88 3.65 -1.15 -15.60
CA ALA A 88 2.72 -0.77 -16.65
C ALA A 88 3.31 -0.77 -18.05
N GLN A 89 4.64 -0.64 -18.16
CA GLN A 89 5.34 -0.34 -19.41
C GLN A 89 6.32 -1.44 -19.85
N ASN A 90 6.87 -2.21 -18.90
CA ASN A 90 7.94 -3.16 -19.12
C ASN A 90 7.50 -4.59 -18.85
N ASP A 91 8.36 -5.56 -19.18
CA ASP A 91 8.15 -6.96 -18.81
C ASP A 91 8.14 -7.13 -17.28
N SER A 92 7.11 -7.80 -16.77
CA SER A 92 6.91 -7.96 -15.32
C SER A 92 8.06 -8.70 -14.63
N ASN A 93 8.73 -9.64 -15.31
CA ASN A 93 9.84 -10.39 -14.73
C ASN A 93 11.11 -9.55 -14.64
N GLU A 94 11.31 -8.60 -15.56
CA GLU A 94 12.44 -7.65 -15.48
C GLU A 94 12.22 -6.68 -14.30
N VAL A 95 11.01 -6.17 -14.13
CA VAL A 95 10.67 -5.31 -13.00
C VAL A 95 10.78 -6.06 -11.68
N LEU A 96 10.38 -7.34 -11.63
CA LEU A 96 10.54 -8.18 -10.44
C LEU A 96 12.02 -8.31 -10.03
N LYS A 97 12.92 -8.51 -10.97
CA LYS A 97 14.39 -8.55 -10.68
C LYS A 97 14.86 -7.25 -10.05
N LYS A 98 14.38 -6.13 -10.57
CA LYS A 98 14.70 -4.80 -10.02
C LYS A 98 14.14 -4.64 -8.59
N CYS A 99 12.91 -5.13 -8.34
CA CYS A 99 12.34 -5.18 -7.00
C CYS A 99 13.23 -5.96 -6.03
N GLU A 100 13.70 -7.15 -6.43
CA GLU A 100 14.58 -7.97 -5.58
C GLU A 100 15.97 -7.33 -5.35
N GLU A 101 16.49 -6.59 -6.32
CA GLU A 101 17.73 -5.80 -6.12
C GLU A 101 17.52 -4.69 -5.07
N TYR A 102 16.41 -3.99 -5.10
CA TYR A 102 16.04 -3.00 -4.08
C TYR A 102 15.82 -3.65 -2.72
N ILE A 103 15.10 -4.78 -2.64
CA ILE A 103 14.89 -5.54 -1.41
C ILE A 103 16.24 -5.94 -0.81
N LYS A 104 17.14 -6.49 -1.61
CA LYS A 104 18.49 -6.88 -1.17
C LYS A 104 19.28 -5.69 -0.63
N LYS A 105 19.14 -4.54 -1.26
CA LYS A 105 19.87 -3.30 -0.86
C LYS A 105 19.35 -2.74 0.45
N TYR A 106 18.05 -2.76 0.68
CA TYR A 106 17.38 -2.16 1.84
C TYR A 106 16.72 -3.22 2.73
N TYR A 107 17.36 -4.38 2.86
CA TYR A 107 16.80 -5.55 3.54
C TYR A 107 16.54 -5.36 5.04
N SER A 108 17.17 -4.36 5.66
CA SER A 108 16.94 -3.96 7.07
C SER A 108 15.97 -2.78 7.21
N CYS A 109 15.48 -2.19 6.12
CA CYS A 109 14.48 -1.13 6.15
C CYS A 109 13.08 -1.75 6.08
N PHE A 110 12.50 -2.07 7.23
CA PHE A 110 11.21 -2.79 7.31
C PHE A 110 10.04 -2.00 6.74
N GLU A 111 10.03 -0.67 6.85
CA GLU A 111 9.02 0.18 6.19
C GLU A 111 9.09 0.05 4.65
N PHE A 112 10.31 -0.02 4.11
CA PHE A 112 10.50 -0.27 2.69
C PHE A 112 10.05 -1.69 2.30
N LEU A 113 10.40 -2.72 3.08
CA LEU A 113 9.98 -4.09 2.80
C LEU A 113 8.45 -4.21 2.81
N LYS A 114 7.75 -3.52 3.72
CA LYS A 114 6.29 -3.43 3.72
C LYS A 114 5.75 -2.89 2.39
N GLN A 115 6.34 -1.81 1.86
CA GLN A 115 5.92 -1.26 0.57
C GLN A 115 6.21 -2.20 -0.60
N MET A 116 7.28 -3.00 -0.53
CA MET A 116 7.55 -4.05 -1.52
C MET A 116 6.51 -5.17 -1.47
N VAL A 117 6.03 -5.54 -0.28
CA VAL A 117 4.88 -6.44 -0.15
C VAL A 117 3.66 -5.87 -0.86
N VAL A 118 3.35 -4.59 -0.63
CA VAL A 118 2.21 -3.91 -1.29
C VAL A 118 2.35 -3.92 -2.81
N ILE A 119 3.55 -3.67 -3.35
CA ILE A 119 3.82 -3.78 -4.81
C ILE A 119 3.49 -5.19 -5.30
N TYR A 120 3.97 -6.23 -4.62
CA TYR A 120 3.74 -7.61 -5.04
C TYR A 120 2.25 -7.97 -5.03
N LEU A 121 1.53 -7.63 -3.96
CA LEU A 121 0.08 -7.87 -3.86
C LEU A 121 -0.73 -7.10 -4.92
N ASN A 122 -0.25 -5.92 -5.35
CA ASN A 122 -0.91 -5.14 -6.40
C ASN A 122 -0.65 -5.65 -7.82
N HIS A 123 0.46 -6.35 -8.06
CA HIS A 123 0.89 -6.71 -9.40
C HIS A 123 1.00 -8.23 -9.64
N TYR A 124 0.72 -9.10 -8.64
CA TYR A 124 0.84 -10.56 -8.76
C TYR A 124 0.05 -11.16 -9.94
N ILE A 125 -1.04 -10.52 -10.33
CA ILE A 125 -1.88 -10.98 -11.46
C ILE A 125 -1.16 -10.92 -12.81
N LEU A 126 -0.08 -10.15 -12.92
CA LEU A 126 0.72 -9.99 -14.13
C LEU A 126 1.66 -11.18 -14.39
N PHE A 127 1.80 -12.09 -13.43
CA PHE A 127 2.72 -13.22 -13.48
C PHE A 127 1.98 -14.52 -13.78
N GLU A 128 2.62 -15.43 -14.51
CA GLU A 128 2.11 -16.77 -14.74
C GLU A 128 2.07 -17.57 -13.43
N ASN A 129 3.16 -17.54 -12.66
CA ASN A 129 3.25 -18.17 -11.35
C ASN A 129 2.88 -17.18 -10.23
N LYS A 130 1.57 -16.97 -10.05
CA LYS A 130 1.02 -16.05 -9.05
C LYS A 130 1.38 -16.42 -7.62
N ASP A 131 1.41 -17.73 -7.34
CA ASP A 131 1.68 -18.25 -6.01
C ASP A 131 3.11 -17.96 -5.55
N GLU A 132 4.08 -17.92 -6.46
CA GLU A 132 5.45 -17.57 -6.14
C GLU A 132 5.55 -16.12 -5.65
N ILE A 133 4.88 -15.19 -6.33
CA ILE A 133 4.86 -13.77 -5.93
C ILE A 133 4.16 -13.59 -4.58
N LEU A 134 3.02 -14.27 -4.36
CA LEU A 134 2.30 -14.22 -3.09
C LEU A 134 3.11 -14.84 -1.94
N ASN A 135 3.81 -15.94 -2.18
CA ASN A 135 4.70 -16.55 -1.20
C ASN A 135 5.89 -15.62 -0.88
N ARG A 136 6.46 -14.95 -1.90
CA ARG A 136 7.54 -13.98 -1.67
C ARG A 136 7.07 -12.79 -0.85
N ALA A 137 5.87 -12.26 -1.12
CA ALA A 137 5.26 -11.22 -0.29
C ALA A 137 5.10 -11.70 1.17
N ARG A 138 4.64 -12.94 1.38
CA ARG A 138 4.51 -13.55 2.71
C ARG A 138 5.85 -13.65 3.43
N GLU A 139 6.92 -14.10 2.78
CA GLU A 139 8.26 -14.18 3.38
C GLU A 139 8.72 -12.82 3.93
N LEU A 140 8.48 -11.74 3.18
CA LEU A 140 8.80 -10.38 3.62
C LEU A 140 7.96 -9.97 4.85
N CYS A 141 6.67 -10.33 4.87
CA CYS A 141 5.80 -10.09 6.03
C CYS A 141 6.29 -10.83 7.28
N ILE A 142 6.65 -12.11 7.14
CA ILE A 142 7.20 -12.93 8.24
C ILE A 142 8.47 -12.28 8.79
N ARG A 143 9.38 -11.86 7.92
CA ARG A 143 10.60 -11.16 8.33
C ARG A 143 10.30 -9.89 9.11
N ILE A 144 9.37 -9.04 8.63
CA ILE A 144 8.98 -7.81 9.34
C ILE A 144 8.41 -8.16 10.72
N ARG A 145 7.54 -9.17 10.78
CA ARG A 145 6.90 -9.62 12.03
C ARG A 145 7.89 -10.13 13.06
N GLU A 146 8.92 -10.85 12.63
CA GLU A 146 9.89 -11.53 13.51
C GLU A 146 11.06 -10.63 13.93
N GLU A 147 11.44 -9.67 13.10
CA GLU A 147 12.66 -8.90 13.31
C GLU A 147 12.44 -7.40 13.55
N SER A 148 11.22 -6.87 13.37
CA SER A 148 10.93 -5.47 13.66
C SER A 148 10.61 -5.23 15.13
N ASP A 149 11.11 -4.13 15.69
CA ASP A 149 10.75 -3.64 17.03
C ASP A 149 9.53 -2.69 17.02
N ASN A 150 8.97 -2.38 15.85
CA ASN A 150 7.83 -1.47 15.70
C ASN A 150 6.49 -2.24 15.76
N PRO A 151 5.71 -2.13 16.87
CA PRO A 151 4.47 -2.89 17.05
C PRO A 151 3.42 -2.59 15.98
N GLN A 152 3.36 -1.35 15.47
CA GLN A 152 2.42 -0.96 14.43
C GLN A 152 2.78 -1.64 13.10
N LEU A 153 4.05 -1.64 12.75
CA LEU A 153 4.55 -2.29 11.53
C LEU A 153 4.37 -3.81 11.58
N ILE A 154 4.56 -4.43 12.74
CA ILE A 154 4.28 -5.85 12.98
C ILE A 154 2.81 -6.16 12.71
N LYS A 155 1.89 -5.33 13.24
CA LYS A 155 0.45 -5.49 13.02
C LYS A 155 0.06 -5.36 11.56
N GLU A 156 0.66 -4.40 10.85
CA GLU A 156 0.45 -4.20 9.41
C GLU A 156 0.99 -5.39 8.60
N ALA A 157 2.16 -5.91 8.95
CA ALA A 157 2.74 -7.09 8.31
C ALA A 157 1.86 -8.34 8.49
N ILE A 158 1.30 -8.57 9.69
CA ILE A 158 0.36 -9.66 9.94
C ILE A 158 -0.88 -9.53 9.06
N SER A 159 -1.41 -8.32 8.89
CA SER A 159 -2.57 -8.07 8.02
C SER A 159 -2.26 -8.35 6.56
N LEU A 160 -1.09 -7.94 6.07
CA LEU A 160 -0.65 -8.19 4.69
C LEU A 160 -0.30 -9.68 4.46
N GLU A 161 0.28 -10.37 5.44
CA GLU A 161 0.51 -11.81 5.41
C GLU A 161 -0.82 -12.55 5.26
N SER A 162 -1.80 -12.22 6.10
CA SER A 162 -3.14 -12.79 6.05
C SER A 162 -3.81 -12.55 4.70
N LEU A 163 -3.66 -11.35 4.15
CA LEU A 163 -4.17 -11.03 2.81
C LEU A 163 -3.51 -11.88 1.73
N SER A 164 -2.18 -12.01 1.73
CA SER A 164 -1.47 -12.82 0.74
C SER A 164 -1.93 -14.28 0.77
N LEU A 165 -2.21 -14.81 1.97
CA LEU A 165 -2.74 -16.17 2.16
C LEU A 165 -4.16 -16.33 1.61
N ILE A 166 -5.04 -15.35 1.82
CA ILE A 166 -6.38 -15.37 1.22
C ILE A 166 -6.27 -15.33 -0.31
N MET A 167 -5.42 -14.47 -0.87
CA MET A 167 -5.20 -14.39 -2.32
C MET A 167 -4.62 -15.69 -2.90
N ALA A 168 -3.81 -16.41 -2.12
CA ALA A 168 -3.29 -17.76 -2.45
C ALA A 168 -4.29 -18.89 -2.16
N ASN A 169 -5.54 -18.58 -1.79
CA ASN A 169 -6.58 -19.55 -1.42
C ASN A 169 -6.19 -20.49 -0.26
N LYS A 170 -5.55 -19.92 0.78
CA LYS A 170 -5.09 -20.62 2.00
C LYS A 170 -5.79 -20.08 3.26
N PRO A 171 -7.13 -20.11 3.36
CA PRO A 171 -7.86 -19.47 4.47
C PRO A 171 -7.57 -20.09 5.83
N SER A 172 -7.24 -21.38 5.91
CA SER A 172 -6.92 -22.05 7.18
C SER A 172 -5.68 -21.44 7.84
N GLU A 173 -4.64 -21.11 7.06
CA GLU A 173 -3.43 -20.47 7.59
C GLU A 173 -3.72 -19.07 8.14
N VAL A 174 -4.73 -18.38 7.61
CA VAL A 174 -5.17 -17.07 8.14
C VAL A 174 -5.78 -17.22 9.54
N LEU A 175 -6.62 -18.25 9.73
CA LEU A 175 -7.22 -18.52 11.05
C LEU A 175 -6.17 -18.94 12.08
N GLU A 176 -5.10 -19.64 11.67
CA GLU A 176 -3.96 -19.95 12.54
C GLU A 176 -3.22 -18.68 13.01
N ILE A 177 -3.12 -17.65 12.15
CA ILE A 177 -2.42 -16.39 12.46
C ILE A 177 -3.30 -15.46 13.29
N LEU A 178 -4.56 -15.25 12.88
CA LEU A 178 -5.46 -14.25 13.48
C LEU A 178 -6.34 -14.82 14.59
N GLY A 179 -6.55 -16.14 14.62
CA GLY A 179 -7.55 -16.80 15.45
C GLY A 179 -8.94 -16.76 14.82
N GLU A 180 -9.90 -17.42 15.46
CA GLU A 180 -11.29 -17.54 14.99
C GLU A 180 -12.22 -16.50 15.64
N ASP A 181 -11.79 -15.92 16.76
CA ASP A 181 -12.60 -15.00 17.56
C ASP A 181 -12.33 -13.53 17.21
N VAL A 182 -13.40 -12.76 17.02
CA VAL A 182 -13.31 -11.32 16.82
C VAL A 182 -13.13 -10.61 18.16
N LYS A 183 -12.03 -9.85 18.29
CA LYS A 183 -11.78 -9.01 19.47
C LYS A 183 -12.51 -7.67 19.35
N VAL A 184 -12.84 -7.08 20.52
CA VAL A 184 -13.40 -5.72 20.57
C VAL A 184 -12.41 -4.72 19.96
N PHE A 185 -12.92 -3.75 19.20
CA PHE A 185 -12.10 -2.66 18.65
C PHE A 185 -11.37 -1.92 19.75
N SER A 186 -10.09 -1.58 19.50
CA SER A 186 -9.36 -0.65 20.36
C SER A 186 -10.00 0.74 20.27
N GLN A 187 -10.18 1.40 21.41
CA GLN A 187 -10.69 2.77 21.52
C GLN A 187 -9.56 3.81 21.63
N ASP A 188 -8.37 3.48 21.10
CA ASP A 188 -7.20 4.35 21.22
C ASP A 188 -7.42 5.70 20.57
N ALA A 189 -8.07 5.74 19.41
CA ALA A 189 -8.33 6.97 18.68
C ALA A 189 -9.29 7.90 19.44
N GLU A 190 -10.35 7.34 20.04
CA GLU A 190 -11.29 8.08 20.88
C GLU A 190 -10.59 8.64 22.13
N LEU A 191 -9.76 7.85 22.80
CA LEU A 191 -8.99 8.28 23.96
C LEU A 191 -7.97 9.37 23.60
N ILE A 192 -7.29 9.26 22.45
CA ILE A 192 -6.39 10.30 21.96
C ILE A 192 -7.15 11.59 21.67
N SER A 193 -8.31 11.50 21.00
CA SER A 193 -9.17 12.65 20.73
C SER A 193 -9.62 13.35 22.01
N MET A 194 -10.12 12.59 23.00
CA MET A 194 -10.51 13.11 24.31
C MET A 194 -9.33 13.78 25.03
N SER A 195 -8.14 13.20 24.94
CA SER A 195 -6.94 13.77 25.55
C SER A 195 -6.59 15.14 24.95
N PHE A 196 -6.63 15.28 23.63
CA PHE A 196 -6.43 16.57 22.96
C PHE A 196 -7.53 17.58 23.31
N GLN A 197 -8.76 17.13 23.44
CA GLN A 197 -9.87 17.98 23.90
C GLN A 197 -9.62 18.53 25.31
N LEU A 198 -9.21 17.68 26.26
CA LEU A 198 -8.89 18.09 27.63
C LEU A 198 -7.68 19.02 27.71
N LEU A 199 -6.71 18.88 26.80
CA LEU A 199 -5.57 19.79 26.65
C LEU A 199 -5.93 21.09 25.94
N GLY A 200 -7.19 21.30 25.53
CA GLY A 200 -7.65 22.50 24.82
C GLY A 200 -7.32 22.53 23.32
N ASN A 201 -6.72 21.48 22.78
CA ASN A 201 -6.41 21.39 21.33
C ASN A 201 -7.59 20.81 20.56
N ILE A 202 -8.65 21.59 20.43
CA ILE A 202 -9.92 21.21 19.80
C ILE A 202 -9.73 20.84 18.32
N ASN A 203 -8.83 21.54 17.60
CA ASN A 203 -8.57 21.25 16.20
C ASN A 203 -8.02 19.83 15.99
N LYS A 204 -7.02 19.42 16.81
CA LYS A 204 -6.44 18.08 16.72
C LYS A 204 -7.41 17.00 17.20
N ALA A 205 -8.20 17.28 18.24
CA ALA A 205 -9.25 16.38 18.67
C ALA A 205 -10.29 16.14 17.55
N SER A 206 -10.73 17.19 16.88
CA SER A 206 -11.68 17.11 15.75
C SER A 206 -11.08 16.34 14.56
N GLU A 207 -9.83 16.57 14.20
CA GLU A 207 -9.12 15.82 13.14
C GLU A 207 -9.15 14.31 13.43
N ILE A 208 -8.72 13.91 14.63
CA ILE A 208 -8.68 12.50 15.02
C ILE A 208 -10.09 11.87 15.03
N THR A 209 -11.08 12.61 15.52
CA THR A 209 -12.47 12.13 15.50
C THR A 209 -12.98 11.92 14.07
N GLN A 210 -12.69 12.84 13.16
CA GLN A 210 -13.10 12.68 11.75
C GLN A 210 -12.40 11.49 11.09
N ILE A 211 -11.11 11.28 11.34
CA ILE A 211 -10.36 10.12 10.84
C ILE A 211 -11.00 8.82 11.34
N CYS A 212 -11.34 8.75 12.62
CA CYS A 212 -11.99 7.59 13.24
C CYS A 212 -13.35 7.31 12.58
N MET A 213 -14.21 8.34 12.48
CA MET A 213 -15.53 8.22 11.82
C MET A 213 -15.37 7.75 10.36
N TYR A 214 -14.44 8.32 9.61
CA TYR A 214 -14.20 7.95 8.22
C TYR A 214 -13.80 6.48 8.07
N GLN A 215 -12.87 5.99 8.90
CA GLN A 215 -12.46 4.59 8.89
C GLN A 215 -13.62 3.63 9.24
N HIS A 216 -14.40 3.94 10.26
CA HIS A 216 -15.55 3.13 10.65
C HIS A 216 -16.64 3.10 9.56
N LEU A 217 -16.89 4.24 8.93
CA LEU A 217 -17.85 4.37 7.84
C LEU A 217 -17.48 3.47 6.65
N ILE A 218 -16.23 3.53 6.20
CA ILE A 218 -15.73 2.73 5.09
C ILE A 218 -15.76 1.24 5.43
N GLY A 219 -15.31 0.88 6.63
CA GLY A 219 -15.35 -0.50 7.11
C GLY A 219 -16.76 -1.05 7.17
N MET A 220 -17.73 -0.24 7.63
CA MET A 220 -19.14 -0.63 7.70
C MET A 220 -19.72 -0.94 6.32
N VAL A 221 -19.52 -0.07 5.33
CA VAL A 221 -20.05 -0.31 3.97
C VAL A 221 -19.37 -1.51 3.31
N GLY A 222 -18.07 -1.67 3.53
CA GLY A 222 -17.34 -2.85 3.08
C GLY A 222 -17.88 -4.15 3.67
N ASN A 223 -18.19 -4.17 4.98
CA ASN A 223 -18.80 -5.32 5.65
C ASN A 223 -20.23 -5.58 5.16
N ILE A 224 -21.00 -4.55 4.83
CA ILE A 224 -22.33 -4.70 4.21
C ILE A 224 -22.21 -5.39 2.84
N ALA A 225 -21.27 -4.97 2.00
CA ALA A 225 -21.02 -5.62 0.71
C ALA A 225 -20.62 -7.10 0.90
N GLN A 226 -19.78 -7.41 1.89
CA GLN A 226 -19.42 -8.78 2.23
C GLN A 226 -20.64 -9.59 2.72
N GLN A 227 -21.49 -8.99 3.55
CA GLN A 227 -22.72 -9.64 4.04
C GLN A 227 -23.68 -9.98 2.90
N ILE A 228 -23.78 -9.12 1.88
CA ILE A 228 -24.53 -9.41 0.65
C ILE A 228 -23.95 -10.66 -0.04
N MET A 229 -22.65 -10.74 -0.21
CA MET A 229 -22.02 -11.88 -0.87
C MET A 229 -22.16 -13.19 -0.07
N LEU A 230 -22.08 -13.14 1.26
CA LEU A 230 -22.31 -14.29 2.13
C LEU A 230 -23.76 -14.79 2.08
N ASN A 231 -24.69 -13.92 1.76
CA ASN A 231 -26.13 -14.22 1.69
C ASN A 231 -26.68 -14.10 0.25
N ILE A 232 -25.85 -14.31 -0.75
CA ILE A 232 -26.19 -14.10 -2.17
C ILE A 232 -27.46 -14.84 -2.60
N ASN A 233 -27.78 -15.98 -1.98
CA ASN A 233 -28.97 -16.79 -2.25
C ASN A 233 -30.23 -16.36 -1.45
N ASN A 234 -30.12 -15.37 -0.56
CA ASN A 234 -31.24 -14.86 0.24
C ASN A 234 -31.54 -13.40 -0.12
N LEU A 235 -32.50 -13.23 -1.03
CA LEU A 235 -32.81 -11.93 -1.61
C LEU A 235 -33.27 -10.91 -0.57
N ASP A 236 -34.05 -11.33 0.46
CA ASP A 236 -34.54 -10.44 1.50
C ASP A 236 -33.39 -9.82 2.31
N VAL A 237 -32.38 -10.64 2.64
CA VAL A 237 -31.15 -10.16 3.32
C VAL A 237 -30.35 -9.23 2.41
N VAL A 238 -30.20 -9.59 1.14
CA VAL A 238 -29.51 -8.77 0.14
C VAL A 238 -30.17 -7.39 0.02
N GLU A 239 -31.48 -7.33 -0.14
CA GLU A 239 -32.23 -6.07 -0.30
C GLU A 239 -32.15 -5.19 0.96
N GLU A 240 -32.24 -5.77 2.17
CA GLU A 240 -32.11 -5.02 3.41
C GLU A 240 -30.67 -4.49 3.61
N CYS A 241 -29.66 -5.30 3.32
CA CYS A 241 -28.25 -4.88 3.35
C CYS A 241 -28.00 -3.76 2.34
N PHE A 242 -28.44 -3.95 1.09
CA PHE A 242 -28.25 -2.95 0.03
C PHE A 242 -28.93 -1.63 0.35
N LYS A 243 -30.18 -1.66 0.82
CA LYS A 243 -30.91 -0.46 1.21
C LYS A 243 -30.15 0.38 2.25
N ARG A 244 -29.57 -0.26 3.26
CA ARG A 244 -28.78 0.41 4.31
C ARG A 244 -27.45 0.91 3.76
N GLY A 245 -26.73 0.07 3.02
CA GLY A 245 -25.47 0.44 2.41
C GLY A 245 -25.60 1.60 1.44
N LEU A 246 -26.62 1.57 0.57
CA LEU A 246 -26.92 2.66 -0.35
C LEU A 246 -27.25 3.96 0.39
N GLY A 247 -28.09 3.89 1.43
CA GLY A 247 -28.41 5.07 2.24
C GLY A 247 -27.18 5.70 2.90
N ILE A 248 -26.22 4.89 3.35
CA ILE A 248 -24.94 5.38 3.87
C ILE A 248 -24.11 6.03 2.76
N CYS A 249 -24.00 5.37 1.60
CA CYS A 249 -23.24 5.91 0.45
C CYS A 249 -23.78 7.26 0.00
N GLU A 250 -25.11 7.39 -0.11
CA GLU A 250 -25.76 8.64 -0.50
C GLU A 250 -25.61 9.74 0.56
N LEU A 251 -25.81 9.41 1.85
CA LEU A 251 -25.72 10.36 2.96
C LEU A 251 -24.32 10.98 3.06
N PHE A 252 -23.27 10.17 2.91
CA PHE A 252 -21.88 10.58 3.03
C PHE A 252 -21.18 10.80 1.69
N LYS A 253 -21.91 10.75 0.58
CA LYS A 253 -21.36 10.95 -0.79
C LYS A 253 -20.15 10.06 -1.08
N LEU A 254 -20.21 8.79 -0.70
CA LEU A 254 -19.07 7.88 -0.84
C LEU A 254 -18.66 7.64 -2.28
N ASP A 255 -19.54 7.85 -3.25
CA ASP A 255 -19.20 7.84 -4.68
C ASP A 255 -18.11 8.88 -5.02
N GLU A 256 -18.05 9.98 -4.26
CA GLU A 256 -17.10 11.08 -4.47
C GLU A 256 -15.86 10.97 -3.56
N ILE A 257 -16.08 10.74 -2.24
CA ILE A 257 -14.99 10.78 -1.26
C ILE A 257 -14.27 9.44 -1.06
N HIS A 258 -14.95 8.32 -1.36
CA HIS A 258 -14.36 6.98 -1.34
C HIS A 258 -15.02 6.03 -2.34
N PRO A 259 -14.88 6.28 -3.66
CA PRO A 259 -15.64 5.60 -4.71
C PRO A 259 -15.48 4.07 -4.70
N ASN A 260 -14.35 3.54 -4.24
CA ASN A 260 -14.09 2.10 -4.21
C ASN A 260 -15.06 1.32 -3.35
N VAL A 261 -15.42 1.86 -2.18
CA VAL A 261 -16.36 1.22 -1.28
C VAL A 261 -17.77 1.18 -1.90
N ALA A 262 -18.16 2.26 -2.57
CA ALA A 262 -19.45 2.35 -3.26
C ALA A 262 -19.55 1.37 -4.43
N VAL A 263 -18.53 1.32 -5.31
CA VAL A 263 -18.54 0.38 -6.45
C VAL A 263 -18.55 -1.08 -6.01
N ASN A 264 -17.90 -1.41 -4.88
CA ASN A 264 -17.96 -2.76 -4.32
C ASN A 264 -19.36 -3.12 -3.86
N LEU A 265 -20.07 -2.21 -3.20
CA LEU A 265 -21.45 -2.40 -2.81
C LEU A 265 -22.35 -2.63 -4.03
N TYR A 266 -22.19 -1.80 -5.08
CA TYR A 266 -22.96 -1.93 -6.32
C TYR A 266 -22.68 -3.25 -7.03
N LEU A 267 -21.41 -3.64 -7.14
CA LEU A 267 -21.00 -4.89 -7.78
C LEU A 267 -21.54 -6.12 -7.02
N ALA A 268 -21.37 -6.16 -5.70
CA ALA A 268 -21.87 -7.27 -4.87
C ALA A 268 -23.39 -7.43 -5.00
N THR A 269 -24.12 -6.32 -4.99
CA THR A 269 -25.58 -6.35 -5.11
C THR A 269 -26.03 -6.70 -6.55
N ALA A 270 -25.32 -6.21 -7.57
CA ALA A 270 -25.58 -6.57 -8.96
C ALA A 270 -25.42 -8.09 -9.20
N GLN A 271 -24.37 -8.70 -8.61
CA GLN A 271 -24.16 -10.15 -8.66
C GLN A 271 -25.33 -10.90 -8.01
N ALA A 272 -25.80 -10.45 -6.84
CA ALA A 272 -26.92 -11.06 -6.15
C ALA A 272 -28.20 -10.95 -6.98
N TYR A 273 -28.50 -9.78 -7.55
CA TYR A 273 -29.69 -9.61 -8.42
C TYR A 273 -29.60 -10.48 -9.67
N ALA A 274 -28.45 -10.58 -10.31
CA ALA A 274 -28.26 -11.46 -11.47
C ALA A 274 -28.49 -12.93 -11.10
N THR A 275 -27.97 -13.38 -9.93
CA THR A 275 -28.19 -14.74 -9.41
C THR A 275 -29.69 -15.03 -9.22
N HIS A 276 -30.49 -14.04 -8.81
CA HIS A 276 -31.94 -14.13 -8.65
C HIS A 276 -32.73 -13.79 -9.91
N LYS A 277 -32.08 -13.67 -11.07
CA LYS A 277 -32.69 -13.31 -12.37
C LYS A 277 -33.44 -11.96 -12.37
N GLN A 278 -33.08 -11.07 -11.45
CA GLN A 278 -33.55 -9.67 -11.45
C GLN A 278 -32.66 -8.81 -12.37
N ASN A 279 -32.64 -9.17 -13.64
CA ASN A 279 -31.71 -8.64 -14.64
C ASN A 279 -31.76 -7.12 -14.78
N GLU A 280 -32.95 -6.50 -14.71
CA GLU A 280 -33.10 -5.05 -14.81
C GLU A 280 -32.39 -4.35 -13.65
N LYS A 281 -32.63 -4.80 -12.39
CA LYS A 281 -31.96 -4.24 -11.22
C LYS A 281 -30.42 -4.46 -11.27
N ALA A 282 -29.97 -5.63 -11.73
CA ALA A 282 -28.56 -5.90 -11.92
C ALA A 282 -27.92 -4.91 -12.92
N LEU A 283 -28.58 -4.68 -14.06
CA LEU A 283 -28.11 -3.75 -15.09
C LEU A 283 -28.10 -2.29 -14.62
N GLU A 284 -29.08 -1.87 -13.79
CA GLU A 284 -29.05 -0.54 -13.17
C GLU A 284 -27.83 -0.33 -12.26
N LEU A 285 -27.46 -1.33 -11.48
CA LEU A 285 -26.30 -1.27 -10.61
C LEU A 285 -24.98 -1.38 -11.38
N ILE A 286 -24.92 -2.17 -12.46
CA ILE A 286 -23.78 -2.21 -13.37
C ILE A 286 -23.58 -0.84 -14.02
N GLN A 287 -24.65 -0.13 -14.38
CA GLN A 287 -24.56 1.23 -14.90
C GLN A 287 -24.00 2.19 -13.82
N LYS A 288 -24.54 2.17 -12.59
CA LYS A 288 -24.01 2.98 -11.48
C LYS A 288 -22.52 2.69 -11.22
N TYR A 289 -22.13 1.42 -11.19
CA TYR A 289 -20.75 1.00 -11.10
C TYR A 289 -19.89 1.64 -12.19
N THR A 290 -20.33 1.53 -13.44
CA THR A 290 -19.64 2.07 -14.62
C THR A 290 -19.46 3.59 -14.51
N ASP A 291 -20.53 4.30 -14.16
CA ASP A 291 -20.51 5.77 -14.04
C ASP A 291 -19.53 6.23 -12.96
N VAL A 292 -19.52 5.57 -11.80
CA VAL A 292 -18.57 5.89 -10.70
C VAL A 292 -17.13 5.54 -11.09
N CYS A 293 -16.90 4.41 -11.77
CA CYS A 293 -15.57 4.04 -12.27
C CYS A 293 -15.00 5.11 -13.19
N ILE A 294 -15.77 5.53 -14.19
CA ILE A 294 -15.33 6.52 -15.17
C ILE A 294 -15.11 7.89 -14.52
N LYS A 295 -16.04 8.32 -13.67
CA LYS A 295 -16.04 9.66 -13.10
C LYS A 295 -15.01 9.84 -11.99
N HIS A 296 -14.81 8.81 -11.14
CA HIS A 296 -14.08 8.95 -9.89
C HIS A 296 -12.92 7.96 -9.70
N ILE A 297 -12.93 6.77 -10.33
CA ILE A 297 -11.88 5.77 -10.12
C ILE A 297 -10.75 5.92 -11.15
N TYR A 298 -11.05 6.26 -12.39
CA TYR A 298 -10.02 6.43 -13.42
C TYR A 298 -9.10 7.63 -13.16
N ASN A 299 -9.60 8.67 -12.48
CA ASN A 299 -8.84 9.81 -11.99
C ASN A 299 -8.90 9.84 -10.45
N PHE A 300 -8.46 8.73 -9.86
CA PHE A 300 -8.62 8.47 -8.44
C PHE A 300 -7.81 9.43 -7.57
N GLU A 301 -8.50 10.09 -6.64
CA GLU A 301 -7.92 10.91 -5.59
C GLU A 301 -8.84 10.84 -4.37
N LEU A 302 -8.30 10.34 -3.25
CA LEU A 302 -9.02 10.40 -1.97
C LEU A 302 -8.94 11.81 -1.40
N ARG A 303 -10.08 12.33 -0.97
CA ARG A 303 -10.19 13.65 -0.35
C ARG A 303 -11.35 13.68 0.63
N GLY A 304 -11.29 14.60 1.57
CA GLY A 304 -12.41 14.96 2.41
C GLY A 304 -13.45 15.82 1.68
N ASP A 305 -14.49 16.18 2.43
CA ASP A 305 -15.52 17.11 1.99
C ASP A 305 -15.82 18.12 3.12
N LYS A 306 -16.98 18.80 3.06
CA LYS A 306 -17.39 19.73 4.12
C LYS A 306 -17.64 19.08 5.48
N PHE A 307 -17.95 17.80 5.51
CA PHE A 307 -18.17 17.03 6.75
C PHE A 307 -16.84 16.48 7.28
N PHE A 308 -16.01 16.00 6.37
CA PHE A 308 -14.65 15.49 6.63
C PHE A 308 -13.60 16.52 6.19
N ASP A 309 -13.64 17.73 6.77
CA ASP A 309 -12.80 18.87 6.36
C ASP A 309 -11.37 18.84 6.92
N LYS A 310 -11.01 17.83 7.70
CA LYS A 310 -9.72 17.72 8.40
C LYS A 310 -8.94 16.44 8.11
N ILE A 311 -9.41 15.62 7.16
CA ILE A 311 -8.78 14.32 6.89
C ILE A 311 -7.77 14.36 5.74
N ASP A 312 -7.71 15.40 4.93
CA ASP A 312 -6.89 15.44 3.70
C ASP A 312 -5.42 15.20 4.00
N LYS A 313 -4.87 15.87 5.01
CA LYS A 313 -3.48 15.67 5.41
C LYS A 313 -3.20 14.23 5.83
N TRP A 314 -4.10 13.61 6.57
CA TRP A 314 -3.99 12.21 6.96
C TRP A 314 -4.08 11.27 5.75
N LEU A 315 -4.96 11.55 4.78
CA LEU A 315 -5.05 10.81 3.53
C LEU A 315 -3.75 10.90 2.71
N GLU A 316 -3.12 12.09 2.66
CA GLU A 316 -1.83 12.30 2.01
C GLU A 316 -0.69 11.53 2.71
N GLU A 317 -0.77 11.40 4.04
CA GLU A 317 0.21 10.70 4.85
C GLU A 317 0.02 9.17 4.86
N LEU A 318 -1.12 8.65 4.35
CA LEU A 318 -1.34 7.20 4.25
C LEU A 318 -0.29 6.55 3.36
N ASP A 319 0.22 5.44 3.82
CA ASP A 319 1.06 4.59 3.00
C ASP A 319 0.25 4.01 1.85
N LEU A 320 0.88 3.93 0.70
CA LEU A 320 0.27 3.39 -0.50
C LEU A 320 -0.21 1.96 -0.24
N GLY A 321 -1.52 1.80 -0.19
CA GLY A 321 -2.15 0.49 -0.25
C GLY A 321 -2.46 -0.23 1.04
N VAL A 322 -2.18 0.32 2.24
CA VAL A 322 -2.24 -0.51 3.46
C VAL A 322 -3.38 -0.19 4.42
N ASN A 323 -3.85 1.04 4.57
CA ASN A 323 -4.56 1.41 5.80
C ASN A 323 -5.94 2.05 5.69
N ALA A 324 -6.65 1.92 4.61
CA ALA A 324 -7.96 2.57 4.51
C ALA A 324 -9.14 1.79 5.15
N GLY A 325 -8.90 0.85 6.07
CA GLY A 325 -9.97 0.08 6.74
C GLY A 325 -10.80 -0.77 5.79
N LEU A 326 -10.18 -1.30 4.74
CA LEU A 326 -10.87 -1.90 3.62
C LEU A 326 -11.30 -3.33 3.91
N SER A 327 -12.55 -3.64 3.56
CA SER A 327 -12.98 -5.03 3.46
C SER A 327 -12.17 -5.74 2.36
N PHE A 328 -11.97 -7.03 2.55
CA PHE A 328 -11.21 -7.92 1.67
C PHE A 328 -11.52 -7.75 0.16
N ILE A 329 -12.78 -7.54 -0.20
CA ILE A 329 -13.23 -7.38 -1.59
C ILE A 329 -12.72 -6.04 -2.18
N ALA A 330 -12.71 -4.97 -1.39
CA ALA A 330 -12.14 -3.69 -1.78
C ALA A 330 -10.62 -3.75 -1.97
N LEU A 331 -9.94 -4.58 -1.19
CA LEU A 331 -8.49 -4.75 -1.23
C LEU A 331 -8.01 -5.45 -2.50
N VAL A 332 -8.75 -6.45 -2.99
CA VAL A 332 -8.44 -7.15 -4.25
C VAL A 332 -8.62 -6.23 -5.46
N ALA A 333 -9.56 -5.28 -5.39
CA ALA A 333 -9.83 -4.38 -6.50
C ALA A 333 -8.94 -3.12 -6.50
N LEU A 334 -8.63 -2.52 -5.34
CA LEU A 334 -8.06 -1.16 -5.30
C LEU A 334 -7.40 -0.88 -3.93
N CYS A 335 -6.12 -1.11 -3.79
CA CYS A 335 -5.33 -0.65 -2.65
C CYS A 335 -5.04 0.85 -2.76
N LEU A 336 -5.23 1.62 -1.69
CA LEU A 336 -5.40 3.06 -1.73
C LEU A 336 -4.37 3.84 -0.90
N GLY A 337 -3.69 4.71 -1.56
CA GLY A 337 -3.20 5.98 -1.05
C GLY A 337 -3.91 7.11 -1.82
N VAL A 338 -3.57 8.36 -1.59
CA VAL A 338 -4.10 9.51 -2.35
C VAL A 338 -3.91 9.33 -3.85
N ASN A 339 -2.87 8.60 -4.25
CA ASN A 339 -2.59 8.23 -5.62
C ASN A 339 -2.82 6.73 -5.83
N ALA A 340 -3.40 6.36 -6.96
CA ALA A 340 -3.63 4.97 -7.31
C ALA A 340 -2.33 4.15 -7.31
N PRO A 341 -2.26 3.01 -6.61
CA PRO A 341 -1.06 2.18 -6.50
C PRO A 341 -0.75 1.38 -7.77
N ARG A 342 -1.63 1.47 -8.76
CA ARG A 342 -1.53 0.81 -10.07
C ARG A 342 -1.59 1.84 -11.19
N SER A 343 -1.04 1.48 -12.35
CA SER A 343 -1.22 2.31 -13.54
C SER A 343 -2.70 2.45 -13.92
N GLN A 344 -3.06 3.57 -14.52
CA GLN A 344 -4.42 3.81 -15.05
C GLN A 344 -4.89 2.66 -15.97
N LYS A 345 -3.99 2.11 -16.80
CA LYS A 345 -4.28 0.98 -17.67
C LYS A 345 -4.74 -0.26 -16.89
N LEU A 346 -4.03 -0.62 -15.82
CA LEU A 346 -4.38 -1.76 -14.98
C LEU A 346 -5.67 -1.52 -14.19
N ILE A 347 -5.92 -0.28 -13.76
CA ILE A 347 -7.18 0.09 -13.09
C ILE A 347 -8.35 -0.10 -14.03
N LYS A 348 -8.27 0.42 -15.27
CA LYS A 348 -9.32 0.27 -16.30
C LYS A 348 -9.55 -1.21 -16.63
N GLN A 349 -8.48 -1.97 -16.83
CA GLN A 349 -8.59 -3.41 -17.08
C GLN A 349 -9.29 -4.13 -15.93
N SER A 350 -8.89 -3.86 -14.68
CA SER A 350 -9.50 -4.48 -13.50
C SER A 350 -10.98 -4.11 -13.36
N ALA A 351 -11.34 -2.84 -13.57
CA ALA A 351 -12.73 -2.38 -13.53
C ALA A 351 -13.60 -3.03 -14.61
N THR A 352 -13.06 -3.16 -15.82
CA THR A 352 -13.75 -3.83 -16.92
C THR A 352 -13.90 -5.34 -16.67
N SER A 353 -12.83 -6.02 -16.26
CA SER A 353 -12.85 -7.47 -15.99
C SER A 353 -13.79 -7.83 -14.84
N ALA A 354 -13.94 -6.96 -13.83
CA ALA A 354 -14.87 -7.17 -12.73
C ALA A 354 -16.32 -7.36 -13.17
N ILE A 355 -16.70 -6.85 -14.33
CA ILE A 355 -18.01 -7.05 -14.93
C ILE A 355 -17.96 -8.06 -16.08
N LYS A 356 -17.07 -7.84 -17.05
CA LYS A 356 -16.98 -8.60 -18.30
C LYS A 356 -16.72 -10.09 -18.09
N ASP A 357 -15.83 -10.41 -17.16
CA ASP A 357 -15.37 -11.77 -16.87
C ASP A 357 -16.10 -12.41 -15.68
N ASN A 358 -17.03 -11.69 -15.08
CA ASN A 358 -17.76 -12.17 -13.93
C ASN A 358 -18.80 -13.24 -14.32
N PRO A 359 -18.71 -14.45 -13.73
CA PRO A 359 -19.62 -15.56 -14.07
C PRO A 359 -21.09 -15.25 -13.72
N ALA A 360 -21.36 -14.40 -12.72
CA ALA A 360 -22.73 -14.02 -12.37
C ALA A 360 -23.47 -13.25 -13.48
N PHE A 361 -22.74 -12.62 -14.40
CA PHE A 361 -23.33 -11.80 -15.46
C PHE A 361 -23.36 -12.48 -16.84
N VAL A 362 -23.14 -13.80 -16.89
CA VAL A 362 -23.13 -14.54 -18.17
C VAL A 362 -24.44 -14.37 -18.94
N GLU A 363 -25.60 -14.42 -18.24
CA GLU A 363 -26.91 -14.24 -18.87
C GLU A 363 -27.19 -12.80 -19.36
N LEU A 364 -26.42 -11.81 -18.87
CA LEU A 364 -26.57 -10.39 -19.23
C LEU A 364 -25.68 -9.97 -20.42
N LYS A 365 -24.74 -10.83 -20.85
CA LYS A 365 -23.73 -10.47 -21.87
C LYS A 365 -24.33 -10.02 -23.21
N ASP A 366 -25.54 -10.46 -23.54
CA ASP A 366 -26.20 -10.09 -24.77
C ASP A 366 -27.07 -8.84 -24.67
N GLU A 367 -27.35 -8.38 -23.48
CA GLU A 367 -28.12 -7.17 -23.22
C GLU A 367 -27.40 -5.92 -23.72
N TYR A 368 -28.14 -5.04 -24.42
CA TYR A 368 -27.59 -3.79 -24.96
C TYR A 368 -26.95 -2.91 -23.87
N LYS A 369 -27.63 -2.76 -22.73
CA LYS A 369 -27.13 -1.96 -21.59
C LYS A 369 -25.80 -2.51 -21.06
N PHE A 370 -25.67 -3.84 -20.94
CA PHE A 370 -24.43 -4.47 -20.50
C PHE A 370 -23.28 -4.19 -21.46
N LYS A 371 -23.50 -4.41 -22.76
CA LYS A 371 -22.50 -4.12 -23.81
C LYS A 371 -22.08 -2.65 -23.80
N SER A 372 -23.04 -1.74 -23.60
CA SER A 372 -22.76 -0.30 -23.50
C SER A 372 -21.87 0.04 -22.31
N CYS A 373 -22.12 -0.57 -21.12
CA CYS A 373 -21.27 -0.38 -19.95
C CYS A 373 -19.83 -0.86 -20.20
N ILE A 374 -19.65 -2.04 -20.79
CA ILE A 374 -18.32 -2.56 -21.13
C ILE A 374 -17.59 -1.62 -22.09
N LEU A 375 -18.24 -1.19 -23.17
CA LEU A 375 -17.67 -0.24 -24.14
C LEU A 375 -17.28 1.08 -23.46
N ALA A 376 -18.12 1.60 -22.55
CA ALA A 376 -17.83 2.82 -21.83
C ALA A 376 -16.59 2.68 -20.92
N LEU A 377 -16.42 1.54 -20.23
CA LEU A 377 -15.25 1.25 -19.40
C LEU A 377 -13.96 1.09 -20.22
N GLU A 378 -14.06 0.52 -21.42
CA GLU A 378 -12.91 0.31 -22.32
C GLU A 378 -12.48 1.60 -23.05
N SER A 379 -13.44 2.52 -23.32
CA SER A 379 -13.22 3.71 -24.16
C SER A 379 -12.72 4.93 -23.39
N ASN A 380 -13.01 5.04 -22.10
CA ASN A 380 -12.62 6.15 -21.24
C ASN A 380 -11.36 5.83 -20.47
#